data_7b576d7fec805aad54e7d6f330a85a0e
#
_entry.id   7b576d7fec805aad54e7d6f330a85a0e
#
_cell.length_a   1.000
_cell.length_b   1.000
_cell.length_c   1.000
_cell.angle_alpha   90.00
_cell.angle_beta   90.00
_cell.angle_gamma   90.00
#
_symmetry.space_group_name_H-M   'P 1'
#
loop_
_entity.id
_entity.type
_entity.pdbx_description
1 polymer ?
#
loop_
_entity_poly.entity_id
_entity_poly.type
_entity_poly.pdbx_seq_one_letter_code
_entity_poly.pdbx_strand_id
1 'polypeptide(L)'
;IVDSGILDDVDEIYGLHVWPQLPVGTVGLKKGNLMAASDHFLVHIKGKSTHGAEPHNGVDAIVAAANWIVNVESIVARETNPMENLVCTIGVIKGGDRYNIGCGDVYLEGTCRTYEPAKRDYIERRLGESLQALDMLLKTESTLDYKRGHGATINNPDAIDYATSIVEKYLGK
;
A
#
# COMPACT_ATOMS: atom_id res chain seq x y z
N ILE A 1 -14.06 6.73 -17.76
CA ILE A 1 -14.91 7.95 -17.71
C ILE A 1 -14.06 9.16 -18.05
N VAL A 2 -12.91 9.42 -17.39
CA VAL A 2 -12.09 10.62 -17.66
C VAL A 2 -11.70 10.70 -19.14
N ASP A 3 -11.20 9.61 -19.73
CA ASP A 3 -10.74 9.56 -21.12
C ASP A 3 -11.88 9.55 -22.17
N SER A 4 -13.14 9.55 -21.73
CA SER A 4 -14.30 9.53 -22.66
C SER A 4 -14.76 10.91 -23.11
N GLY A 5 -14.19 11.98 -22.56
CA GLY A 5 -14.58 13.37 -22.82
C GLY A 5 -15.91 13.80 -22.18
N ILE A 6 -16.58 12.90 -21.43
CA ILE A 6 -17.88 13.20 -20.80
C ILE A 6 -17.78 14.24 -19.68
N LEU A 7 -16.57 14.53 -19.21
CA LEU A 7 -16.30 15.48 -18.14
C LEU A 7 -15.69 16.79 -18.65
N ASP A 8 -15.54 16.98 -19.96
CA ASP A 8 -14.85 18.14 -20.53
C ASP A 8 -15.54 19.49 -20.22
N ASP A 9 -16.86 19.47 -20.02
CA ASP A 9 -17.68 20.63 -19.66
C ASP A 9 -18.00 20.70 -18.14
N VAL A 10 -17.32 19.90 -17.31
CA VAL A 10 -17.57 19.83 -15.87
C VAL A 10 -16.52 20.63 -15.10
N ASP A 11 -16.93 21.72 -14.45
CA ASP A 11 -16.03 22.57 -13.65
C ASP A 11 -15.72 21.95 -12.28
N GLU A 12 -16.69 21.29 -11.63
CA GLU A 12 -16.56 20.75 -10.29
C GLU A 12 -17.31 19.42 -10.13
N ILE A 13 -16.74 18.50 -9.35
CA ILE A 13 -17.37 17.24 -8.99
C ILE A 13 -17.33 17.09 -7.47
N TYR A 14 -18.48 16.79 -6.87
CA TYR A 14 -18.62 16.50 -5.45
C TYR A 14 -18.98 15.03 -5.24
N GLY A 15 -18.25 14.33 -4.36
CA GLY A 15 -18.55 12.98 -3.95
C GLY A 15 -18.83 12.92 -2.45
N LEU A 16 -19.78 12.07 -2.04
CA LEU A 16 -20.08 11.80 -0.64
C LEU A 16 -19.77 10.34 -0.31
N HIS A 17 -19.00 10.13 0.75
CA HIS A 17 -18.70 8.80 1.27
C HIS A 17 -19.30 8.65 2.68
N VAL A 18 -20.03 7.57 2.95
CA VAL A 18 -20.49 7.26 4.30
C VAL A 18 -19.31 6.92 5.22
N TRP A 19 -19.34 7.44 6.46
CA TRP A 19 -18.24 7.25 7.40
C TRP A 19 -18.78 6.77 8.75
N PRO A 20 -18.62 5.48 9.10
CA PRO A 20 -19.24 4.89 10.29
C PRO A 20 -18.83 5.54 11.63
N GLN A 21 -17.67 6.23 11.66
CA GLN A 21 -17.18 6.91 12.85
C GLN A 21 -17.79 8.30 13.08
N LEU A 22 -18.53 8.84 12.09
CA LEU A 22 -19.23 10.10 12.24
C LEU A 22 -20.70 9.85 12.70
N PRO A 23 -21.20 10.65 13.65
CA PRO A 23 -22.60 10.60 14.03
C PRO A 23 -23.53 10.90 12.85
N VAL A 24 -24.72 10.31 12.85
CA VAL A 24 -25.76 10.63 11.86
C VAL A 24 -26.09 12.11 11.88
N GLY A 25 -26.22 12.73 10.71
CA GLY A 25 -26.46 14.17 10.57
C GLY A 25 -25.19 15.02 10.60
N THR A 26 -24.01 14.40 10.69
CA THR A 26 -22.72 15.08 10.63
C THR A 26 -22.07 14.89 9.25
N VAL A 27 -21.50 15.95 8.70
CA VAL A 27 -20.70 15.92 7.47
C VAL A 27 -19.26 16.35 7.80
N GLY A 28 -18.30 15.46 7.53
CA GLY A 28 -16.87 15.76 7.65
C GLY A 28 -16.34 16.36 6.36
N LEU A 29 -15.83 17.58 6.41
CA LEU A 29 -15.20 18.27 5.29
C LEU A 29 -13.73 18.56 5.62
N LYS A 30 -12.86 18.40 4.60
CA LYS A 30 -11.43 18.65 4.78
C LYS A 30 -10.82 19.22 3.50
N LYS A 31 -10.13 20.35 3.60
CA LYS A 31 -9.32 20.93 2.53
C LYS A 31 -8.04 20.10 2.34
N GLY A 32 -7.57 20.02 1.09
CA GLY A 32 -6.34 19.29 0.77
C GLY A 32 -6.52 17.77 0.89
N ASN A 33 -5.49 17.08 1.38
CA ASN A 33 -5.44 15.62 1.43
C ASN A 33 -6.56 15.02 2.30
N LEU A 34 -7.55 14.38 1.68
CA LEU A 34 -8.66 13.70 2.35
C LEU A 34 -8.41 12.20 2.44
N MET A 35 -8.24 11.53 1.30
CA MET A 35 -8.03 10.09 1.24
C MET A 35 -6.72 9.77 0.51
N ALA A 36 -5.95 8.84 1.06
CA ALA A 36 -4.69 8.43 0.46
C ALA A 36 -4.91 7.63 -0.82
N ALA A 37 -3.91 7.63 -1.69
CA ALA A 37 -3.80 6.69 -2.79
C ALA A 37 -3.86 5.25 -2.26
N SER A 38 -4.36 4.33 -3.07
CA SER A 38 -4.52 2.94 -2.69
C SER A 38 -3.80 2.05 -3.69
N ASP A 39 -2.68 1.47 -3.27
CA ASP A 39 -1.92 0.54 -4.08
C ASP A 39 -1.97 -0.87 -3.47
N HIS A 40 -1.85 -1.85 -4.33
CA HIS A 40 -1.80 -3.26 -4.00
C HIS A 40 -0.51 -3.85 -4.56
N PHE A 41 0.16 -4.70 -3.80
CA PHE A 41 1.32 -5.42 -4.28
C PHE A 41 1.24 -6.90 -3.94
N LEU A 42 1.81 -7.70 -4.83
CA LEU A 42 2.02 -9.13 -4.65
C LEU A 42 3.52 -9.40 -4.75
N VAL A 43 4.01 -10.23 -3.85
CA VAL A 43 5.39 -10.70 -3.86
C VAL A 43 5.38 -12.21 -3.89
N HIS A 44 6.20 -12.77 -4.77
CA HIS A 44 6.52 -14.19 -4.76
C HIS A 44 8.02 -14.32 -4.49
N ILE A 45 8.38 -15.05 -3.44
CA ILE A 45 9.76 -15.37 -3.07
C ILE A 45 9.96 -16.84 -3.35
N LYS A 46 10.82 -17.15 -4.31
CA LYS A 46 11.18 -18.51 -4.70
C LYS A 46 12.53 -18.88 -4.12
N GLY A 47 12.51 -19.96 -3.38
CA GLY A 47 13.70 -20.63 -2.85
C GLY A 47 13.87 -22.02 -3.45
N LYS A 48 14.32 -22.96 -2.62
CA LYS A 48 14.51 -24.37 -2.98
C LYS A 48 14.15 -25.25 -1.80
N SER A 49 13.10 -26.05 -1.96
CA SER A 49 12.68 -27.01 -0.94
C SER A 49 13.77 -28.05 -0.64
N THR A 50 13.84 -28.46 0.63
CA THR A 50 14.79 -29.49 1.08
C THR A 50 14.24 -30.22 2.30
N HIS A 51 14.86 -31.34 2.65
CA HIS A 51 14.58 -31.99 3.93
C HIS A 51 14.96 -31.07 5.09
N GLY A 52 14.09 -30.93 6.10
CA GLY A 52 14.28 -29.99 7.21
C GLY A 52 15.58 -30.23 8.02
N ALA A 53 16.13 -31.45 8.02
CA ALA A 53 17.41 -31.78 8.64
C ALA A 53 18.64 -31.49 7.73
N GLU A 54 18.42 -31.09 6.48
CA GLU A 54 19.46 -30.80 5.50
C GLU A 54 19.33 -29.38 4.91
N PRO A 55 19.25 -28.32 5.73
CA PRO A 55 18.98 -26.95 5.27
C PRO A 55 20.04 -26.43 4.29
N HIS A 56 21.28 -26.95 4.36
CA HIS A 56 22.38 -26.57 3.48
C HIS A 56 22.19 -26.98 2.01
N ASN A 57 21.25 -27.89 1.72
CA ASN A 57 20.89 -28.35 0.37
C ASN A 57 19.75 -27.57 -0.27
N GLY A 58 19.13 -26.66 0.48
CA GLY A 58 17.98 -25.84 0.07
C GLY A 58 18.20 -24.33 0.19
N VAL A 59 17.13 -23.60 -0.09
CA VAL A 59 17.01 -22.15 0.15
C VAL A 59 15.63 -21.91 0.74
N ASP A 60 15.57 -21.49 1.99
CA ASP A 60 14.32 -21.39 2.75
C ASP A 60 13.59 -20.07 2.44
N ALA A 61 12.49 -20.16 1.70
CA ALA A 61 11.68 -19.02 1.33
C ALA A 61 10.91 -18.41 2.52
N ILE A 62 10.60 -19.18 3.57
CA ILE A 62 9.98 -18.64 4.80
C ILE A 62 10.95 -17.73 5.53
N VAL A 63 12.21 -18.15 5.67
CA VAL A 63 13.25 -17.30 6.30
C VAL A 63 13.45 -16.03 5.48
N ALA A 64 13.47 -16.14 4.16
CA ALA A 64 13.59 -14.99 3.27
C ALA A 64 12.40 -14.03 3.44
N ALA A 65 11.17 -14.54 3.42
CA ALA A 65 9.97 -13.73 3.61
C ALA A 65 9.95 -13.00 4.96
N ALA A 66 10.33 -13.69 6.04
CA ALA A 66 10.42 -13.08 7.38
C ALA A 66 11.42 -11.92 7.41
N ASN A 67 12.60 -12.09 6.80
CA ASN A 67 13.59 -11.01 6.69
C ASN A 67 13.07 -9.83 5.87
N TRP A 68 12.41 -10.11 4.75
CA TRP A 68 11.86 -9.05 3.91
C TRP A 68 10.77 -8.24 4.63
N ILE A 69 9.87 -8.89 5.36
CA ILE A 69 8.84 -8.21 6.16
C ILE A 69 9.49 -7.22 7.15
N VAL A 70 10.50 -7.65 7.89
CA VAL A 70 11.21 -6.77 8.85
C VAL A 70 11.92 -5.62 8.13
N ASN A 71 12.49 -5.86 6.94
CA ASN A 71 13.12 -4.81 6.15
C ASN A 71 12.09 -3.78 5.64
N VAL A 72 10.91 -4.21 5.21
CA VAL A 72 9.82 -3.29 4.81
C VAL A 72 9.41 -2.38 5.96
N GLU A 73 9.23 -2.92 7.16
CA GLU A 73 8.95 -2.11 8.35
C GLU A 73 10.07 -1.10 8.64
N SER A 74 11.32 -1.50 8.41
CA SER A 74 12.48 -0.60 8.57
C SER A 74 12.47 0.53 7.54
N ILE A 75 12.12 0.27 6.28
CA ILE A 75 11.96 1.30 5.24
C ILE A 75 10.93 2.33 5.68
N VAL A 76 9.75 1.88 6.14
CA VAL A 76 8.70 2.78 6.60
C VAL A 76 9.14 3.58 7.84
N ALA A 77 9.72 2.91 8.83
CA ALA A 77 10.02 3.52 10.12
C ALA A 77 11.32 4.34 10.16
N ARG A 78 12.28 4.11 9.25
CA ARG A 78 13.63 4.68 9.31
C ARG A 78 14.03 5.49 8.09
N GLU A 79 13.38 5.30 6.96
CA GLU A 79 13.69 6.04 5.73
C GLU A 79 12.59 7.06 5.38
N THR A 80 11.45 7.05 6.07
CA THR A 80 10.35 8.01 5.85
C THR A 80 10.43 9.14 6.88
N ASN A 81 10.32 10.38 6.42
CA ASN A 81 10.22 11.53 7.32
C ASN A 81 8.93 11.40 8.16
N PRO A 82 8.99 11.52 9.49
CA PRO A 82 7.80 11.41 10.37
C PRO A 82 6.66 12.37 10.04
N MET A 83 6.95 13.47 9.32
CA MET A 83 5.94 14.44 8.86
C MET A 83 5.29 14.04 7.54
N GLU A 84 5.76 13.00 6.88
CA GLU A 84 5.21 12.46 5.64
C GLU A 84 4.33 11.26 5.92
N ASN A 85 3.30 11.08 5.08
CA ASN A 85 2.37 9.98 5.25
C ASN A 85 2.75 8.82 4.32
N LEU A 86 3.16 7.72 4.90
CA LEU A 86 3.37 6.44 4.22
C LEU A 86 2.89 5.32 5.13
N VAL A 87 1.99 4.51 4.60
CA VAL A 87 1.60 3.23 5.20
C VAL A 87 1.95 2.13 4.22
N CYS A 88 2.60 1.09 4.72
CA CYS A 88 2.81 -0.16 3.98
C CYS A 88 2.41 -1.31 4.91
N THR A 89 1.50 -2.14 4.46
CA THR A 89 0.99 -3.25 5.28
C THR A 89 1.03 -4.53 4.46
N ILE A 90 1.62 -5.58 5.03
CA ILE A 90 1.56 -6.93 4.49
C ILE A 90 0.42 -7.65 5.21
N GLY A 91 -0.67 -7.89 4.49
CA GLY A 91 -1.90 -8.48 5.04
C GLY A 91 -2.02 -9.99 4.84
N VAL A 92 -1.25 -10.55 3.90
CA VAL A 92 -1.28 -11.99 3.58
C VAL A 92 0.13 -12.54 3.47
N ILE A 93 0.34 -13.70 4.05
CA ILE A 93 1.51 -14.56 3.83
C ILE A 93 1.06 -16.00 3.69
N LYS A 94 1.54 -16.69 2.65
CA LYS A 94 1.25 -18.11 2.38
C LYS A 94 2.54 -18.81 1.94
N GLY A 95 2.86 -19.93 2.58
CA GLY A 95 4.01 -20.74 2.22
C GLY A 95 4.16 -21.97 3.12
N GLY A 96 4.90 -22.96 2.63
CA GLY A 96 5.17 -24.22 3.33
C GLY A 96 4.07 -25.26 3.18
N ASP A 97 4.49 -26.54 3.11
CA ASP A 97 3.59 -27.68 2.95
C ASP A 97 3.62 -28.63 4.15
N ARG A 98 4.79 -28.86 4.72
CA ARG A 98 4.99 -29.81 5.82
C ARG A 98 6.01 -29.31 6.83
N TYR A 99 5.82 -29.67 8.09
CA TYR A 99 6.65 -29.24 9.22
C TYR A 99 8.14 -29.64 9.09
N ASN A 100 8.46 -30.66 8.31
CA ASN A 100 9.82 -31.20 8.15
C ASN A 100 10.43 -30.96 6.77
N ILE A 101 9.85 -30.07 5.98
CA ILE A 101 10.34 -29.66 4.67
C ILE A 101 10.65 -28.16 4.70
N GLY A 102 11.87 -27.78 4.32
CA GLY A 102 12.23 -26.38 4.05
C GLY A 102 11.39 -25.84 2.90
N CYS A 103 10.81 -24.67 3.10
CA CYS A 103 9.85 -24.07 2.16
C CYS A 103 10.54 -23.54 0.89
N GLY A 104 10.04 -23.92 -0.28
CA GLY A 104 10.55 -23.46 -1.57
C GLY A 104 9.84 -22.26 -2.15
N ASP A 105 8.63 -21.93 -1.68
CA ASP A 105 7.82 -20.85 -2.24
C ASP A 105 7.02 -20.12 -1.16
N VAL A 106 7.06 -18.78 -1.16
CA VAL A 106 6.23 -17.94 -0.30
C VAL A 106 5.59 -16.84 -1.13
N TYR A 107 4.30 -16.62 -0.90
CA TYR A 107 3.50 -15.55 -1.49
C TYR A 107 3.07 -14.57 -0.40
N LEU A 108 3.24 -13.29 -0.68
CA LEU A 108 2.79 -12.22 0.19
C LEU A 108 1.92 -11.24 -0.61
N GLU A 109 0.93 -10.67 0.08
CA GLU A 109 0.12 -9.58 -0.48
C GLU A 109 0.06 -8.43 0.51
N GLY A 110 0.12 -7.22 -0.01
CA GLY A 110 0.10 -6.03 0.81
C GLY A 110 -0.48 -4.82 0.11
N THR A 111 -0.51 -3.74 0.84
CA THR A 111 -1.04 -2.47 0.37
C THR A 111 -0.17 -1.31 0.81
N CYS A 112 -0.05 -0.29 -0.05
CA CYS A 112 0.56 0.99 0.29
C CYS A 112 -0.48 2.11 0.25
N ARG A 113 -0.31 3.09 1.14
CA ARG A 113 -1.13 4.31 1.21
C ARG A 113 -0.22 5.52 1.27
N THR A 114 -0.39 6.43 0.31
CA THR A 114 0.41 7.66 0.21
C THR A 114 -0.47 8.82 -0.23
N TYR A 115 -0.08 10.05 0.09
CA TYR A 115 -0.71 11.25 -0.46
C TYR A 115 0.10 11.82 -1.62
N GLU A 116 1.41 11.88 -1.46
CA GLU A 116 2.30 12.52 -2.43
C GLU A 116 2.75 11.54 -3.52
N PRO A 117 2.67 11.89 -4.81
CA PRO A 117 3.12 11.04 -5.91
C PRO A 117 4.58 10.59 -5.75
N ALA A 118 5.47 11.50 -5.35
CA ALA A 118 6.89 11.17 -5.14
C ALA A 118 7.10 10.11 -4.04
N LYS A 119 6.25 10.09 -3.01
CA LYS A 119 6.30 9.07 -1.96
C LYS A 119 5.75 7.73 -2.47
N ARG A 120 4.77 7.77 -3.37
CA ARG A 120 4.25 6.58 -4.04
C ARG A 120 5.32 5.92 -4.93
N ASP A 121 6.04 6.72 -5.71
CA ASP A 121 7.18 6.25 -6.53
C ASP A 121 8.30 5.70 -5.66
N TYR A 122 8.58 6.37 -4.55
CA TYR A 122 9.60 5.96 -3.60
C TYR A 122 9.33 4.57 -3.01
N ILE A 123 8.14 4.33 -2.47
CA ILE A 123 7.86 3.04 -1.82
C ILE A 123 7.86 1.88 -2.82
N GLU A 124 7.28 2.04 -4.01
CA GLU A 124 7.31 1.02 -5.05
C GLU A 124 8.75 0.63 -5.41
N ARG A 125 9.61 1.63 -5.63
CA ARG A 125 11.02 1.40 -5.92
C ARG A 125 11.73 0.70 -4.75
N ARG A 126 11.52 1.17 -3.51
CA ARG A 126 12.20 0.60 -2.33
C ARG A 126 11.79 -0.84 -2.03
N LEU A 127 10.53 -1.20 -2.25
CA LEU A 127 10.10 -2.59 -2.13
C LEU A 127 10.86 -3.50 -3.12
N GLY A 128 11.01 -3.06 -4.37
CA GLY A 128 11.77 -3.80 -5.37
C GLY A 128 13.26 -3.92 -5.03
N GLU A 129 13.90 -2.81 -4.63
CA GLU A 129 15.33 -2.79 -4.24
C GLU A 129 15.59 -3.69 -3.02
N SER A 130 14.67 -3.73 -2.05
CA SER A 130 14.80 -4.58 -0.87
C SER A 130 14.69 -6.07 -1.20
N LEU A 131 13.85 -6.45 -2.18
CA LEU A 131 13.79 -7.82 -2.69
C LEU A 131 15.08 -8.21 -3.42
N GLN A 132 15.61 -7.33 -4.27
CA GLN A 132 16.88 -7.61 -4.95
C GLN A 132 18.05 -7.81 -3.96
N ALA A 133 18.11 -6.99 -2.90
CA ALA A 133 19.10 -7.16 -1.84
C ALA A 133 18.90 -8.48 -1.07
N LEU A 134 17.67 -8.86 -0.80
CA LEU A 134 17.31 -10.12 -0.18
C LEU A 134 17.77 -11.32 -1.02
N ASP A 135 17.49 -11.29 -2.32
CA ASP A 135 17.84 -12.35 -3.27
C ASP A 135 19.35 -12.56 -3.32
N MET A 136 20.12 -11.47 -3.32
CA MET A 136 21.60 -11.55 -3.25
C MET A 136 22.08 -12.18 -1.94
N LEU A 137 21.44 -11.82 -0.82
CA LEU A 137 21.84 -12.28 0.51
C LEU A 137 21.48 -13.74 0.76
N LEU A 138 20.24 -14.13 0.41
CA LEU A 138 19.65 -15.43 0.77
C LEU A 138 19.56 -16.40 -0.41
N LYS A 139 20.01 -15.99 -1.62
CA LYS A 139 20.01 -16.81 -2.84
C LYS A 139 18.62 -17.23 -3.29
N THR A 140 17.63 -16.36 -3.07
CA THR A 140 16.26 -16.51 -3.54
C THR A 140 16.09 -15.88 -4.93
N GLU A 141 14.94 -16.10 -5.55
CA GLU A 141 14.48 -15.40 -6.76
C GLU A 141 13.12 -14.79 -6.46
N SER A 142 13.04 -13.46 -6.38
CA SER A 142 11.81 -12.78 -6.00
C SER A 142 11.21 -11.98 -7.15
N THR A 143 9.88 -11.89 -7.17
CA THR A 143 9.14 -11.01 -8.07
C THR A 143 8.22 -10.10 -7.28
N LEU A 144 8.09 -8.85 -7.74
CA LEU A 144 7.15 -7.86 -7.24
C LEU A 144 6.18 -7.49 -8.37
N ASP A 145 4.89 -7.70 -8.15
CA ASP A 145 3.81 -7.16 -8.99
C ASP A 145 3.15 -6.03 -8.21
N TYR A 146 3.50 -4.78 -8.54
CA TYR A 146 2.98 -3.58 -7.89
C TYR A 146 1.90 -2.95 -8.76
N LYS A 147 0.67 -2.90 -8.22
CA LYS A 147 -0.51 -2.38 -8.92
C LYS A 147 -0.92 -1.05 -8.32
N ARG A 148 -0.65 0.01 -9.05
CA ARG A 148 -1.13 1.34 -8.68
C ARG A 148 -2.64 1.43 -8.90
N GLY A 149 -3.38 1.64 -7.84
CA GLY A 149 -4.80 1.97 -7.90
C GLY A 149 -5.02 3.46 -8.17
N HIS A 150 -6.14 4.01 -7.69
CA HIS A 150 -6.40 5.44 -7.83
C HIS A 150 -5.44 6.29 -6.99
N GLY A 151 -5.24 7.53 -7.43
CA GLY A 151 -4.45 8.53 -6.69
C GLY A 151 -5.12 8.99 -5.40
N ALA A 152 -4.41 9.83 -4.64
CA ALA A 152 -4.97 10.46 -3.45
C ALA A 152 -6.13 11.41 -3.82
N THR A 153 -7.14 11.47 -2.98
CA THR A 153 -8.19 12.49 -3.07
C THR A 153 -7.69 13.76 -2.39
N ILE A 154 -7.46 14.78 -3.22
CA ILE A 154 -6.97 16.09 -2.76
C ILE A 154 -8.06 17.11 -3.08
N ASN A 155 -8.74 17.59 -2.06
CA ASN A 155 -9.84 18.53 -2.22
C ASN A 155 -9.35 19.95 -2.48
N ASN A 156 -9.96 20.60 -3.48
CA ASN A 156 -9.76 22.03 -3.73
C ASN A 156 -10.29 22.84 -2.53
N PRO A 157 -9.52 23.78 -1.97
CA PRO A 157 -9.94 24.57 -0.81
C PRO A 157 -11.22 25.39 -1.03
N ASP A 158 -11.38 26.00 -2.20
CA ASP A 158 -12.54 26.85 -2.52
C ASP A 158 -13.82 26.03 -2.68
N ALA A 159 -13.70 24.85 -3.32
CA ALA A 159 -14.81 23.90 -3.43
C ALA A 159 -15.27 23.40 -2.04
N ILE A 160 -14.33 23.19 -1.11
CA ILE A 160 -14.67 22.83 0.28
C ILE A 160 -15.32 24.00 1.03
N ASP A 161 -14.88 25.23 0.83
CA ASP A 161 -15.54 26.40 1.44
C ASP A 161 -16.98 26.54 0.96
N TYR A 162 -17.19 26.35 -0.34
CA TYR A 162 -18.54 26.35 -0.91
C TYR A 162 -19.39 25.20 -0.33
N ALA A 163 -18.91 23.98 -0.33
CA ALA A 163 -19.61 22.82 0.25
C ALA A 163 -19.93 23.05 1.74
N THR A 164 -19.01 23.62 2.51
CA THR A 164 -19.21 23.97 3.92
C THR A 164 -20.40 24.93 4.08
N SER A 165 -20.48 25.98 3.26
CA SER A 165 -21.58 26.94 3.30
C SER A 165 -22.95 26.30 3.03
N ILE A 166 -22.98 25.30 2.16
CA ILE A 166 -24.20 24.55 1.85
C ILE A 166 -24.58 23.62 3.02
N VAL A 167 -23.60 22.90 3.57
CA VAL A 167 -23.83 22.02 4.74
C VAL A 167 -24.36 22.81 5.93
N GLU A 168 -23.74 23.96 6.29
CA GLU A 168 -24.17 24.82 7.38
C GLU A 168 -25.61 25.36 7.17
N LYS A 169 -25.96 25.69 5.93
CA LYS A 169 -27.29 26.17 5.57
C LYS A 169 -28.40 25.14 5.85
N TYR A 170 -28.13 23.86 5.60
CA TYR A 170 -29.14 22.79 5.64
C TYR A 170 -29.09 21.94 6.90
N LEU A 171 -27.93 21.79 7.53
CA LEU A 171 -27.74 20.95 8.72
C LEU A 171 -27.44 21.77 10.00
N GLY A 172 -27.18 23.07 9.88
CA GLY A 172 -26.73 23.91 10.98
C GLY A 172 -25.19 23.80 11.21
N LYS A 173 -24.71 24.56 12.19
CA LYS A 173 -23.28 24.55 12.59
C LYS A 173 -23.00 23.43 13.56
#